data_9bed655743d1841cc9d7e0690003042c
#
_entry.id   9bed655743d1841cc9d7e0690003042c
#
_cell.length_a   1.000
_cell.length_b   1.000
_cell.length_c   1.000
_cell.angle_alpha   90.00
_cell.angle_beta   90.00
_cell.angle_gamma   90.00
#
_symmetry.space_group_name_H-M   'P 1'
#
loop_
_entity.id
_entity.type
_entity.pdbx_description
1 polymer ?
#
loop_
_entity_poly.entity_id
_entity_poly.type
_entity_poly.pdbx_seq_one_letter_code
_entity_poly.pdbx_strand_id
1 'polypeptide(L)' 'TSFSPGTSAISLKEAYEILNCKHGDPKEKIELNYKKLMMKLHPDRNKDIDSTKISQLLTEAKELIIKTDFS' A
#
# COMPACT_ATOMS: atom_id res chain seq x y z
N THR A 1 -20.50 6.87 11.07
CA THR A 1 -19.35 6.65 10.21
C THR A 1 -18.07 7.03 10.89
N SER A 2 -17.24 6.08 11.08
CA SER A 2 -15.97 6.40 11.66
C SER A 2 -15.08 7.10 10.67
N PHE A 3 -14.56 8.20 11.09
CA PHE A 3 -13.69 8.97 10.24
C PHE A 3 -12.44 9.32 11.02
N SER A 4 -11.29 9.04 10.42
CA SER A 4 -10.03 9.31 11.08
C SER A 4 -9.27 10.38 10.34
N PRO A 5 -9.45 11.60 10.73
CA PRO A 5 -8.74 12.69 10.06
C PRO A 5 -7.24 12.56 10.28
N GLY A 6 -6.51 12.87 9.25
CA GLY A 6 -5.07 12.83 9.32
C GLY A 6 -4.45 11.46 9.18
N THR A 7 -5.26 10.45 8.94
CA THR A 7 -4.75 9.12 8.74
C THR A 7 -5.20 8.60 7.40
N SER A 8 -4.77 7.39 7.09
CA SER A 8 -5.14 6.76 5.85
C SER A 8 -6.66 6.61 5.75
N ALA A 9 -7.20 6.98 4.62
CA ALA A 9 -8.64 6.86 4.39
C ALA A 9 -8.99 5.57 3.68
N ILE A 10 -8.03 4.69 3.46
CA ILE A 10 -8.30 3.45 2.74
C ILE A 10 -8.77 2.38 3.70
N SER A 11 -9.59 1.48 3.18
CA SER A 11 -10.04 0.33 3.94
C SER A 11 -9.08 -0.83 3.74
N LEU A 12 -9.26 -1.87 4.55
CA LEU A 12 -8.42 -3.05 4.43
C LEU A 12 -8.54 -3.66 3.03
N LYS A 13 -9.74 -3.70 2.52
CA LYS A 13 -9.95 -4.25 1.17
C LYS A 13 -9.19 -3.42 0.15
N GLU A 14 -9.26 -2.11 0.25
CA GLU A 14 -8.53 -1.25 -0.66
C GLU A 14 -7.04 -1.45 -0.53
N ALA A 15 -6.56 -1.64 0.70
CA ALA A 15 -5.15 -1.85 0.91
C ALA A 15 -4.66 -3.08 0.14
N TYR A 16 -5.43 -4.15 0.19
CA TYR A 16 -5.06 -5.33 -0.56
C TYR A 16 -5.07 -5.06 -2.06
N GLU A 17 -6.05 -4.31 -2.53
CA GLU A 17 -6.12 -3.99 -3.95
C GLU A 17 -4.97 -3.11 -4.39
N ILE A 18 -4.61 -2.16 -3.56
CA ILE A 18 -3.50 -1.27 -3.87
C ILE A 18 -2.22 -2.07 -4.09
N LEU A 19 -1.99 -3.07 -3.27
CA LEU A 19 -0.80 -3.90 -3.39
C LEU A 19 -1.01 -5.08 -4.33
N ASN A 20 -2.14 -5.09 -5.04
CA ASN A 20 -2.44 -6.17 -5.96
C ASN A 20 -2.41 -7.54 -5.28
N CYS A 21 -2.93 -7.57 -4.07
CA CYS A 21 -3.01 -8.79 -3.28
C CYS A 21 -4.45 -9.16 -3.03
N LYS A 22 -4.64 -10.35 -2.48
CA LYS A 22 -5.96 -10.81 -2.09
C LYS A 22 -5.99 -11.00 -0.58
N HIS A 23 -7.17 -10.82 -0.02
CA HIS A 23 -7.34 -11.05 1.40
C HIS A 23 -7.02 -12.52 1.69
N GLY A 24 -6.12 -12.75 2.59
CA GLY A 24 -5.68 -14.10 2.88
C GLY A 24 -4.30 -14.43 2.36
N ASP A 25 -3.73 -13.55 1.56
CA ASP A 25 -2.37 -13.77 1.09
C ASP A 25 -1.39 -13.70 2.26
N PRO A 26 -0.27 -14.42 2.18
CA PRO A 26 0.72 -14.38 3.24
C PRO A 26 1.43 -13.04 3.29
N LYS A 27 2.01 -12.76 4.46
CA LYS A 27 2.73 -11.51 4.63
C LYS A 27 3.85 -11.37 3.61
N GLU A 28 4.50 -12.48 3.29
CA GLU A 28 5.58 -12.46 2.31
C GLU A 28 5.11 -11.93 0.97
N LYS A 29 3.94 -12.35 0.56
CA LYS A 29 3.39 -11.91 -0.71
C LYS A 29 3.09 -10.42 -0.69
N ILE A 30 2.56 -9.97 0.43
CA ILE A 30 2.22 -8.56 0.58
C ILE A 30 3.48 -7.70 0.52
N GLU A 31 4.51 -8.11 1.23
CA GLU A 31 5.75 -7.37 1.21
C GLU A 31 6.42 -7.42 -0.16
N LEU A 32 6.35 -8.56 -0.80
CA LEU A 32 6.93 -8.70 -2.12
C LEU A 32 6.25 -7.78 -3.13
N ASN A 33 4.93 -7.76 -3.11
CA ASN A 33 4.19 -6.90 -4.02
C ASN A 33 4.47 -5.44 -3.73
N TYR A 34 4.53 -5.09 -2.45
CA TYR A 34 4.87 -3.73 -2.07
C TYR A 34 6.22 -3.33 -2.65
N LYS A 35 7.19 -4.19 -2.50
CA LYS A 35 8.53 -3.92 -3.00
C LYS A 35 8.53 -3.75 -4.52
N LYS A 36 7.83 -4.64 -5.21
CA LYS A 36 7.76 -4.56 -6.66
C LYS A 36 7.13 -3.24 -7.12
N LEU A 37 6.07 -2.84 -6.46
CA LEU A 37 5.40 -1.61 -6.83
C LEU A 37 6.28 -0.40 -6.54
N MET A 38 6.99 -0.44 -5.43
CA MET A 38 7.90 0.65 -5.12
C MET A 38 9.01 0.78 -6.16
N MET A 39 9.48 -0.34 -6.65
CA MET A 39 10.51 -0.31 -7.68
C MET A 39 9.99 0.27 -8.99
N LYS A 40 8.72 0.10 -9.26
CA LYS A 40 8.12 0.68 -10.45
C LYS A 40 7.99 2.19 -10.37
N LEU A 41 8.09 2.74 -9.18
CA LEU A 41 7.96 4.18 -8.97
C LEU A 41 9.32 4.86 -9.03
N HIS A 42 10.26 4.26 -9.69
CA HIS A 42 11.59 4.84 -9.76
C HIS A 42 11.52 6.26 -10.30
N PRO A 43 12.10 7.23 -9.61
CA PRO A 43 11.97 8.63 -10.00
C PRO A 43 12.55 8.95 -11.37
N ASP A 44 13.50 8.16 -11.80
CA ASP A 44 14.12 8.41 -13.10
C ASP A 44 13.14 8.25 -14.24
N ARG A 45 12.12 7.44 -14.05
CA ARG A 45 11.18 7.16 -15.11
C ARG A 45 9.85 7.87 -14.97
N ASN A 46 9.53 8.30 -13.78
CA ASN A 46 8.20 8.83 -13.49
C ASN A 46 8.27 10.25 -13.02
N LYS A 47 8.89 11.09 -13.81
CA LYS A 47 9.04 12.49 -13.42
C LYS A 47 7.72 13.22 -13.40
N ASP A 48 6.81 12.83 -14.26
CA ASP A 48 5.53 13.50 -14.35
C ASP A 48 4.49 12.98 -13.37
N ILE A 49 4.84 11.93 -12.64
CA ILE A 49 3.92 11.33 -11.68
C ILE A 49 4.36 11.71 -10.28
N ASP A 50 3.38 12.02 -9.45
CA ASP A 50 3.67 12.32 -8.05
C ASP A 50 3.99 11.02 -7.32
N SER A 51 5.20 10.54 -7.50
CA SER A 51 5.58 9.26 -6.92
C SER A 51 5.62 9.31 -5.39
N THR A 52 5.76 10.50 -4.82
CA THR A 52 5.71 10.61 -3.37
C THR A 52 4.35 10.20 -2.84
N LYS A 53 3.28 10.68 -3.47
CA LYS A 53 1.94 10.32 -3.02
C LYS A 53 1.68 8.84 -3.22
N ILE A 54 2.12 8.30 -4.35
CA ILE A 54 1.88 6.89 -4.63
C ILE A 54 2.66 6.02 -3.65
N SER A 55 3.90 6.38 -3.36
CA SER A 55 4.68 5.60 -2.42
C SER A 55 4.10 5.66 -1.02
N GLN A 56 3.57 6.82 -0.62
CA GLN A 56 2.89 6.91 0.65
C GLN A 56 1.67 5.99 0.70
N LEU A 57 0.91 5.95 -0.39
CA LEU A 57 -0.26 5.10 -0.46
C LEU A 57 0.13 3.64 -0.32
N LEU A 58 1.18 3.25 -1.02
CA LEU A 58 1.66 1.86 -0.93
C LEU A 58 2.09 1.53 0.50
N THR A 59 2.79 2.45 1.15
CA THR A 59 3.23 2.23 2.50
C THR A 59 2.06 2.11 3.46
N GLU A 60 1.08 2.99 3.31
CA GLU A 60 -0.10 2.93 4.15
C GLU A 60 -0.86 1.63 3.97
N ALA A 61 -0.99 1.20 2.72
CA ALA A 61 -1.68 -0.06 2.44
C ALA A 61 -0.97 -1.22 3.12
N LYS A 62 0.34 -1.29 2.95
CA LYS A 62 1.10 -2.37 3.55
C LYS A 62 0.97 -2.35 5.07
N GLU A 63 1.13 -1.18 5.66
CA GLU A 63 1.06 -1.09 7.12
C GLU A 63 -0.32 -1.43 7.65
N LEU A 64 -1.34 -0.99 6.96
CA LEU A 64 -2.70 -1.31 7.37
C LEU A 64 -2.94 -2.81 7.39
N ILE A 65 -2.50 -3.48 6.34
CA ILE A 65 -2.68 -4.92 6.25
C ILE A 65 -1.91 -5.62 7.36
N ILE A 66 -0.67 -5.22 7.57
CA ILE A 66 0.17 -5.90 8.56
C ILE A 66 -0.36 -5.68 9.96
N LYS A 67 -0.76 -4.48 10.29
CA LYS A 67 -1.25 -4.24 11.63
C LYS A 67 -2.62 -4.88 11.88
N THR A 68 -3.39 -5.10 10.80
CA THR A 68 -4.73 -5.66 10.95
C THR A 68 -4.70 -7.18 10.96
N ASP A 69 -3.99 -7.76 10.00
CA ASP A 69 -4.03 -9.21 9.82
C ASP A 69 -2.80 -9.93 10.35
N PHE A 70 -1.71 -9.23 10.56
CA PHE A 70 -0.45 -9.89 10.91
C PHE A 70 0.19 -9.38 12.19
N SER A 71 -0.42 -8.44 12.85
CA SER A 71 0.19 -7.94 14.09
C SER A 71 -0.21 -8.74 15.33
#